data_8672b1da3e1ad31c3163f76d3ea76b37
#
_entry.id   8672b1da3e1ad31c3163f76d3ea76b37
#
_cell.length_a   1.000
_cell.length_b   1.000
_cell.length_c   1.000
_cell.angle_alpha   90.00
_cell.angle_beta   90.00
_cell.angle_gamma   90.00
#
_symmetry.space_group_name_H-M   'P 1'
#
loop_
_entity.id
_entity.type
_entity.pdbx_description
1 polymer ?
#
loop_
_entity_poly.entity_id
_entity_poly.type
_entity_poly.pdbx_seq_one_letter_code
_entity_poly.pdbx_strand_id
1 'polypeptide(L)'
;QAPKEVAVILVEGTITTGKSQGPGLFGGGQSAGSETIIEQLKAAKNEDSIKAVVLRVDSPGGSAFASDEIWRAVSEFQRSGKPVVVSMGGVAASGGYYVSANADAIYASSSTITGSIGVIGGKFSMEGLYDKLGIEYELYNRGRNAAMFSSSKPFDDVEYAAFDKLISDTYRQFTNKVAVGRAMEQEEVEQVARGRVWSGQDARDRKLVDEIGGFSDAVNRARVEAGIGPATRVELVMLENRGTTDGSLSRNSVRQIMQTLLPPTMQVRNRNSPLAAYEYWQRLQGERILAVMPYQLEVK
;
A
#
# COMPACT_ATOMS: atom_id res chain seq x y z
N GLN A 1 -17.79 32.66 -1.93
CA GLN A 1 -17.49 31.38 -2.59
C GLN A 1 -17.24 30.35 -1.50
N ALA A 2 -17.74 29.14 -1.68
CA ALA A 2 -17.40 28.05 -0.80
C ALA A 2 -15.85 27.85 -0.75
N PRO A 3 -15.28 27.47 0.40
CA PRO A 3 -13.85 27.24 0.50
C PRO A 3 -13.43 26.18 -0.52
N LYS A 4 -12.28 26.38 -1.14
CA LYS A 4 -11.65 25.35 -1.98
C LYS A 4 -10.91 24.39 -1.07
N GLU A 5 -11.11 23.10 -1.28
CA GLU A 5 -10.57 22.05 -0.41
C GLU A 5 -9.55 21.20 -1.15
N VAL A 6 -8.55 20.75 -0.42
CA VAL A 6 -7.64 19.68 -0.82
C VAL A 6 -7.88 18.51 0.12
N ALA A 7 -8.33 17.39 -0.42
CA ALA A 7 -8.54 16.20 0.38
C ALA A 7 -7.21 15.49 0.65
N VAL A 8 -7.06 14.97 1.85
CA VAL A 8 -5.93 14.14 2.24
C VAL A 8 -6.42 12.71 2.47
N ILE A 9 -5.84 11.77 1.75
CA ILE A 9 -6.13 10.34 1.86
C ILE A 9 -4.86 9.62 2.35
N LEU A 10 -5.00 8.80 3.39
CA LEU A 10 -3.88 8.09 3.99
C LEU A 10 -3.78 6.65 3.46
N VAL A 11 -2.60 6.28 2.99
CA VAL A 11 -2.22 4.91 2.65
C VAL A 11 -1.12 4.49 3.62
N GLU A 12 -1.54 4.02 4.79
CA GLU A 12 -0.63 3.73 5.90
C GLU A 12 -0.62 2.25 6.28
N GLY A 13 0.57 1.70 6.43
CA GLY A 13 0.79 0.28 6.77
C GLY A 13 0.64 -0.64 5.57
N THR A 14 0.34 -1.92 5.83
CA THR A 14 0.26 -2.94 4.78
C THR A 14 -0.98 -2.74 3.91
N ILE A 15 -0.81 -2.72 2.59
CA ILE A 15 -1.92 -2.64 1.64
C ILE A 15 -2.61 -4.02 1.56
N THR A 16 -3.92 -4.04 1.78
CA THR A 16 -4.75 -5.26 1.78
C THR A 16 -6.05 -5.02 1.01
N THR A 17 -6.69 -6.10 0.57
CA THR A 17 -8.07 -6.04 0.08
C THR A 17 -9.03 -5.70 1.21
N GLY A 18 -10.21 -5.14 0.86
CA GLY A 18 -11.24 -4.79 1.82
C GLY A 18 -11.01 -3.45 2.54
N LYS A 19 -11.50 -3.35 3.77
CA LYS A 19 -11.49 -2.09 4.54
C LYS A 19 -10.20 -1.91 5.34
N SER A 20 -9.76 -0.65 5.46
CA SER A 20 -8.62 -0.28 6.31
C SER A 20 -8.86 -0.66 7.77
N GLN A 21 -7.81 -1.15 8.43
CA GLN A 21 -7.84 -1.48 9.85
C GLN A 21 -6.80 -0.65 10.59
N GLY A 22 -7.23 -0.04 11.69
CA GLY A 22 -6.31 0.63 12.61
C GLY A 22 -5.48 -0.38 13.41
N PRO A 23 -4.49 0.10 14.17
CA PRO A 23 -3.72 -0.76 15.06
C PRO A 23 -4.66 -1.48 16.04
N GLY A 24 -4.61 -2.81 16.04
CA GLY A 24 -5.47 -3.65 16.88
C GLY A 24 -5.20 -3.44 18.36
N LEU A 25 -6.20 -3.73 19.20
CA LEU A 25 -6.14 -3.58 20.67
C LEU A 25 -4.94 -4.34 21.27
N PHE A 26 -4.52 -5.43 20.65
CA PHE A 26 -3.41 -6.29 21.06
C PHE A 26 -2.13 -6.11 20.21
N GLY A 27 -1.98 -4.98 19.52
CA GLY A 27 -0.75 -4.62 18.80
C GLY A 27 -0.67 -5.12 17.37
N GLY A 28 -1.78 -5.39 16.73
CA GLY A 28 -1.82 -5.58 15.29
C GLY A 28 -1.44 -4.29 14.53
N GLY A 29 -0.60 -4.38 13.46
CA GLY A 29 -0.19 -3.22 12.65
C GLY A 29 -1.37 -2.58 11.91
N GLN A 30 -1.20 -1.35 11.47
CA GLN A 30 -2.15 -0.65 10.61
C GLN A 30 -2.17 -1.24 9.20
N SER A 31 -3.35 -1.27 8.57
CA SER A 31 -3.48 -1.66 7.16
C SER A 31 -4.29 -0.65 6.36
N ALA A 32 -3.85 -0.46 5.12
CA ALA A 32 -4.53 0.34 4.12
C ALA A 32 -5.39 -0.57 3.24
N GLY A 33 -6.70 -0.57 3.46
CA GLY A 33 -7.65 -1.39 2.69
C GLY A 33 -8.06 -0.71 1.39
N SER A 34 -8.03 -1.46 0.28
CA SER A 34 -8.37 -0.92 -1.04
C SER A 34 -9.78 -0.34 -1.10
N GLU A 35 -10.79 -1.01 -0.52
CA GLU A 35 -12.17 -0.51 -0.49
C GLU A 35 -12.27 0.88 0.16
N THR A 36 -11.61 1.06 1.31
CA THR A 36 -11.62 2.34 2.03
C THR A 36 -11.05 3.47 1.17
N ILE A 37 -9.89 3.24 0.55
CA ILE A 37 -9.21 4.26 -0.25
C ILE A 37 -10.01 4.58 -1.52
N ILE A 38 -10.59 3.57 -2.17
CA ILE A 38 -11.46 3.73 -3.33
C ILE A 38 -12.72 4.53 -2.98
N GLU A 39 -13.37 4.24 -1.84
CA GLU A 39 -14.53 4.99 -1.36
C GLU A 39 -14.17 6.46 -1.10
N GLN A 40 -13.02 6.73 -0.49
CA GLN A 40 -12.54 8.09 -0.24
C GLN A 40 -12.25 8.84 -1.55
N LEU A 41 -11.60 8.20 -2.54
CA LEU A 41 -11.36 8.79 -3.86
C LEU A 41 -12.68 9.08 -4.59
N LYS A 42 -13.67 8.18 -4.52
CA LYS A 42 -15.01 8.40 -5.08
C LYS A 42 -15.74 9.56 -4.40
N ALA A 43 -15.65 9.64 -3.07
CA ALA A 43 -16.23 10.75 -2.31
C ALA A 43 -15.59 12.09 -2.71
N ALA A 44 -14.25 12.14 -2.78
CA ALA A 44 -13.52 13.33 -3.25
C ALA A 44 -13.86 13.73 -4.69
N LYS A 45 -14.06 12.75 -5.56
CA LYS A 45 -14.44 12.99 -6.96
C LYS A 45 -15.80 13.70 -7.06
N ASN A 46 -16.77 13.26 -6.25
CA ASN A 46 -18.15 13.72 -6.29
C ASN A 46 -18.38 15.01 -5.48
N GLU A 47 -17.41 15.45 -4.69
CA GLU A 47 -17.50 16.68 -3.89
C GLU A 47 -16.92 17.87 -4.65
N ASP A 48 -17.76 18.82 -5.02
CA ASP A 48 -17.35 19.99 -5.83
C ASP A 48 -16.40 20.94 -5.09
N SER A 49 -16.42 20.99 -3.77
CA SER A 49 -15.48 21.80 -2.97
C SER A 49 -14.06 21.27 -3.06
N ILE A 50 -13.89 19.94 -3.19
CA ILE A 50 -12.59 19.28 -3.32
C ILE A 50 -12.04 19.48 -4.73
N LYS A 51 -10.89 20.12 -4.82
CA LYS A 51 -10.21 20.46 -6.08
C LYS A 51 -9.01 19.59 -6.40
N ALA A 52 -8.42 18.96 -5.40
CA ALA A 52 -7.27 18.06 -5.53
C ALA A 52 -7.26 17.03 -4.41
N VAL A 53 -6.47 15.98 -4.58
CA VAL A 53 -6.15 15.00 -3.54
C VAL A 53 -4.65 14.99 -3.28
N VAL A 54 -4.25 14.99 -2.01
CA VAL A 54 -2.93 14.57 -1.58
C VAL A 54 -3.03 13.16 -1.01
N LEU A 55 -2.39 12.22 -1.68
CA LEU A 55 -2.26 10.85 -1.21
C LEU A 55 -1.01 10.75 -0.34
N ARG A 56 -1.19 10.61 0.97
CA ARG A 56 -0.09 10.42 1.92
C ARG A 56 0.22 8.94 2.05
N VAL A 57 1.39 8.52 1.55
CA VAL A 57 1.77 7.11 1.49
C VAL A 57 2.90 6.83 2.48
N ASP A 58 2.62 5.96 3.46
CA ASP A 58 3.61 5.43 4.40
C ASP A 58 3.40 3.90 4.53
N SER A 59 3.85 3.16 3.51
CA SER A 59 3.53 1.77 3.31
C SER A 59 4.70 0.98 2.72
N PRO A 60 5.01 -0.20 3.26
CA PRO A 60 5.97 -1.13 2.67
C PRO A 60 5.42 -1.90 1.46
N GLY A 61 4.14 -1.67 1.11
CA GLY A 61 3.40 -2.43 0.12
C GLY A 61 2.44 -3.44 0.74
N GLY A 62 2.10 -4.49 0.00
CA GLY A 62 1.13 -5.51 0.41
C GLY A 62 0.57 -6.29 -0.77
N SER A 63 -0.74 -6.48 -0.80
CA SER A 63 -1.45 -7.14 -1.90
C SER A 63 -1.23 -6.41 -3.22
N ALA A 64 -0.72 -7.14 -4.22
CA ALA A 64 -0.56 -6.61 -5.57
C ALA A 64 -1.92 -6.28 -6.20
N PHE A 65 -2.93 -7.10 -5.92
CA PHE A 65 -4.30 -6.88 -6.40
C PHE A 65 -4.91 -5.61 -5.80
N ALA A 66 -4.83 -5.43 -4.48
CA ALA A 66 -5.33 -4.23 -3.81
C ALA A 66 -4.61 -2.96 -4.28
N SER A 67 -3.29 -3.05 -4.51
CA SER A 67 -2.50 -1.94 -5.07
C SER A 67 -2.94 -1.56 -6.48
N ASP A 68 -3.30 -2.56 -7.31
CA ASP A 68 -3.85 -2.33 -8.64
C ASP A 68 -5.23 -1.66 -8.60
N GLU A 69 -6.11 -2.09 -7.69
CA GLU A 69 -7.42 -1.47 -7.51
C GLU A 69 -7.29 0.01 -7.10
N ILE A 70 -6.40 0.31 -6.15
CA ILE A 70 -6.14 1.70 -5.71
C ILE A 70 -5.56 2.52 -6.87
N TRP A 71 -4.58 1.98 -7.59
CA TRP A 71 -3.98 2.65 -8.75
C TRP A 71 -5.03 3.01 -9.82
N ARG A 72 -5.96 2.10 -10.10
CA ARG A 72 -7.09 2.35 -11.02
C ARG A 72 -7.99 3.45 -10.51
N ALA A 73 -8.30 3.47 -9.21
CA ALA A 73 -9.14 4.51 -8.61
C ALA A 73 -8.46 5.88 -8.65
N VAL A 74 -7.13 5.96 -8.44
CA VAL A 74 -6.34 7.18 -8.63
C VAL A 74 -6.45 7.66 -10.07
N SER A 75 -6.22 6.77 -11.05
CA SER A 75 -6.34 7.10 -12.47
C SER A 75 -7.75 7.58 -12.85
N GLU A 76 -8.79 6.97 -12.27
CA GLU A 76 -10.18 7.38 -12.50
C GLU A 76 -10.49 8.75 -11.87
N PHE A 77 -9.92 9.04 -10.71
CA PHE A 77 -10.03 10.36 -10.09
C PHE A 77 -9.39 11.44 -10.97
N GLN A 78 -8.17 11.22 -11.47
CA GLN A 78 -7.47 12.15 -12.36
C GLN A 78 -8.24 12.44 -13.66
N ARG A 79 -8.95 11.44 -14.22
CA ARG A 79 -9.82 11.64 -15.40
C ARG A 79 -10.99 12.59 -15.13
N SER A 80 -11.34 12.89 -13.90
CA SER A 80 -12.32 13.94 -13.57
C SER A 80 -11.75 15.35 -13.68
N GLY A 81 -10.46 15.50 -14.03
CA GLY A 81 -9.78 16.79 -14.13
C GLY A 81 -9.26 17.34 -12.80
N LYS A 82 -9.29 16.54 -11.74
CA LYS A 82 -8.77 16.88 -10.42
C LYS A 82 -7.41 16.20 -10.21
N PRO A 83 -6.35 16.94 -9.86
CA PRO A 83 -5.02 16.36 -9.69
C PRO A 83 -4.88 15.53 -8.41
N VAL A 84 -3.97 14.54 -8.49
CA VAL A 84 -3.50 13.74 -7.36
C VAL A 84 -2.00 13.97 -7.18
N VAL A 85 -1.60 14.44 -6.02
CA VAL A 85 -0.19 14.58 -5.63
C VAL A 85 0.12 13.60 -4.51
N VAL A 86 1.25 12.90 -4.63
CA VAL A 86 1.71 11.97 -3.60
C VAL A 86 2.71 12.66 -2.69
N SER A 87 2.53 12.45 -1.38
CA SER A 87 3.53 12.74 -0.35
C SER A 87 3.96 11.44 0.32
N MET A 88 5.17 11.00 0.05
CA MET A 88 5.73 9.80 0.67
C MET A 88 6.14 10.07 2.12
N GLY A 89 5.90 9.09 3.00
CA GLY A 89 6.33 9.06 4.38
C GLY A 89 7.75 8.53 4.55
N GLY A 90 7.97 7.80 5.63
CA GLY A 90 9.23 7.11 5.87
C GLY A 90 9.48 5.98 4.86
N VAL A 91 8.42 5.27 4.50
CA VAL A 91 8.45 4.18 3.53
C VAL A 91 7.30 4.34 2.54
N ALA A 92 7.58 4.26 1.24
CA ALA A 92 6.58 4.17 0.18
C ALA A 92 7.10 3.23 -0.91
N ALA A 93 7.11 1.94 -0.61
CA ALA A 93 7.82 0.94 -1.40
C ALA A 93 6.87 -0.14 -1.94
N SER A 94 7.25 -0.78 -3.04
CA SER A 94 6.53 -1.89 -3.65
C SER A 94 5.06 -1.53 -3.94
N GLY A 95 4.07 -2.15 -3.31
CA GLY A 95 2.67 -1.75 -3.42
C GLY A 95 2.43 -0.26 -3.10
N GLY A 96 3.16 0.31 -2.12
CA GLY A 96 3.14 1.75 -1.82
C GLY A 96 3.66 2.61 -2.97
N TYR A 97 4.69 2.16 -3.68
CA TYR A 97 5.13 2.81 -4.91
C TYR A 97 4.14 2.59 -6.07
N TYR A 98 3.55 1.39 -6.16
CA TYR A 98 2.55 1.05 -7.18
C TYR A 98 1.39 2.05 -7.19
N VAL A 99 0.80 2.33 -6.01
CA VAL A 99 -0.32 3.27 -5.89
C VAL A 99 0.08 4.72 -6.15
N SER A 100 1.38 5.02 -6.06
CA SER A 100 1.95 6.36 -6.26
C SER A 100 2.33 6.64 -7.70
N ALA A 101 2.62 5.60 -8.49
CA ALA A 101 3.40 5.68 -9.74
C ALA A 101 2.81 6.62 -10.81
N ASN A 102 1.48 6.79 -10.87
CA ASN A 102 0.80 7.65 -11.85
C ASN A 102 0.27 8.97 -11.31
N ALA A 103 0.70 9.38 -10.10
CA ALA A 103 0.34 10.69 -9.58
C ALA A 103 0.90 11.84 -10.45
N ASP A 104 0.22 12.98 -10.45
CA ASP A 104 0.64 14.17 -11.20
C ASP A 104 1.96 14.76 -10.68
N ALA A 105 2.28 14.52 -9.40
CA ALA A 105 3.59 14.77 -8.82
C ALA A 105 3.81 13.87 -7.58
N ILE A 106 5.06 13.45 -7.37
CA ILE A 106 5.47 12.62 -6.24
C ILE A 106 6.56 13.36 -5.46
N TYR A 107 6.30 13.60 -4.18
CA TYR A 107 7.21 14.19 -3.22
C TYR A 107 7.70 13.14 -2.23
N ALA A 108 8.99 13.15 -1.97
CA ALA A 108 9.64 12.31 -0.97
C ALA A 108 10.66 13.09 -0.16
N SER A 109 10.91 12.72 1.08
CA SER A 109 12.09 13.14 1.82
C SER A 109 13.34 12.49 1.22
N SER A 110 14.51 13.12 1.33
CA SER A 110 15.77 12.52 0.82
C SER A 110 16.05 11.13 1.41
N SER A 111 15.60 10.90 2.64
CA SER A 111 15.76 9.64 3.39
C SER A 111 14.57 8.69 3.27
N THR A 112 13.50 9.04 2.56
CA THR A 112 12.36 8.14 2.30
C THR A 112 12.88 6.87 1.64
N ILE A 113 12.37 5.72 2.07
CA ILE A 113 12.65 4.43 1.44
C ILE A 113 11.56 4.15 0.43
N THR A 114 11.94 3.98 -0.86
CA THR A 114 10.97 3.81 -1.93
C THR A 114 11.47 2.86 -3.03
N GLY A 115 10.77 2.80 -4.16
CA GLY A 115 11.06 1.83 -5.21
C GLY A 115 10.55 0.45 -4.84
N SER A 116 11.44 -0.53 -4.67
CA SER A 116 11.09 -1.95 -4.47
C SER A 116 10.05 -2.42 -5.50
N ILE A 117 10.21 -2.00 -6.76
CA ILE A 117 9.34 -2.36 -7.88
C ILE A 117 9.61 -3.82 -8.21
N GLY A 118 8.81 -4.69 -7.62
CA GLY A 118 8.95 -6.13 -7.69
C GLY A 118 7.74 -6.85 -7.15
N VAL A 119 7.67 -8.14 -7.40
CA VAL A 119 6.58 -9.03 -6.96
C VAL A 119 7.17 -10.28 -6.37
N ILE A 120 6.66 -10.70 -5.24
CA ILE A 120 6.99 -11.98 -4.61
C ILE A 120 5.70 -12.76 -4.36
N GLY A 121 5.82 -14.08 -4.34
CA GLY A 121 4.72 -14.94 -4.01
C GLY A 121 5.20 -16.35 -3.68
N GLY A 122 4.34 -17.14 -3.07
CA GLY A 122 4.66 -18.50 -2.69
C GLY A 122 3.54 -19.16 -1.90
N LYS A 123 3.79 -20.39 -1.50
CA LYS A 123 2.95 -21.11 -0.53
C LYS A 123 3.83 -21.88 0.45
N PHE A 124 3.28 -22.17 1.61
CA PHE A 124 3.89 -23.12 2.54
C PHE A 124 3.29 -24.50 2.32
N SER A 125 4.15 -25.52 2.22
CA SER A 125 3.70 -26.92 2.26
C SER A 125 3.81 -27.46 3.69
N MET A 126 2.72 -27.99 4.17
CA MET A 126 2.62 -28.66 5.47
C MET A 126 2.73 -30.19 5.35
N GLU A 127 2.96 -30.73 4.15
CA GLU A 127 3.04 -32.16 3.86
C GLU A 127 3.95 -32.90 4.87
N GLY A 128 5.18 -32.46 5.03
CA GLY A 128 6.10 -33.13 5.95
C GLY A 128 5.75 -32.98 7.44
N LEU A 129 4.88 -32.02 7.82
CA LEU A 129 4.31 -31.97 9.16
C LEU A 129 3.18 -32.96 9.32
N TYR A 130 2.30 -33.07 8.32
CA TYR A 130 1.19 -34.03 8.32
C TYR A 130 1.72 -35.46 8.39
N ASP A 131 2.74 -35.80 7.62
CA ASP A 131 3.41 -37.11 7.67
C ASP A 131 3.94 -37.45 9.08
N LYS A 132 4.59 -36.47 9.74
CA LYS A 132 5.12 -36.66 11.11
C LYS A 132 4.03 -36.84 12.16
N LEU A 133 2.86 -36.25 11.93
CA LEU A 133 1.73 -36.35 12.85
C LEU A 133 0.78 -37.51 12.51
N GLY A 134 1.04 -38.26 11.45
CA GLY A 134 0.17 -39.33 10.97
C GLY A 134 -1.19 -38.81 10.48
N ILE A 135 -1.21 -37.58 9.95
CA ILE A 135 -2.43 -36.99 9.39
C ILE A 135 -2.51 -37.33 7.91
N GLU A 136 -3.51 -38.11 7.56
CA GLU A 136 -3.86 -38.41 6.17
C GLU A 136 -4.89 -37.39 5.67
N TYR A 137 -4.77 -36.97 4.40
CA TYR A 137 -5.73 -36.07 3.75
C TYR A 137 -6.01 -36.52 2.32
N GLU A 138 -7.21 -36.26 1.85
CA GLU A 138 -7.61 -36.49 0.47
C GLU A 138 -7.97 -35.17 -0.19
N LEU A 139 -7.45 -34.94 -1.43
CA LEU A 139 -7.74 -33.77 -2.23
C LEU A 139 -8.70 -34.10 -3.36
N TYR A 140 -9.92 -33.59 -3.28
CA TYR A 140 -10.92 -33.70 -4.34
C TYR A 140 -10.87 -32.45 -5.23
N ASN A 141 -10.17 -32.56 -6.35
CA ASN A 141 -9.92 -31.43 -7.23
C ASN A 141 -10.62 -31.63 -8.58
N ARG A 142 -11.16 -30.53 -9.13
CA ARG A 142 -11.62 -30.47 -10.51
C ARG A 142 -10.89 -29.33 -11.23
N GLY A 143 -10.04 -29.68 -12.18
CA GLY A 143 -9.17 -28.76 -12.91
C GLY A 143 -7.70 -28.96 -12.56
N ARG A 144 -6.83 -28.75 -13.55
CA ARG A 144 -5.38 -29.06 -13.47
C ARG A 144 -4.66 -28.34 -12.33
N ASN A 145 -4.96 -27.07 -12.10
CA ASN A 145 -4.31 -26.22 -11.10
C ASN A 145 -5.22 -25.93 -9.89
N ALA A 146 -6.28 -26.73 -9.67
CA ALA A 146 -7.26 -26.44 -8.60
C ALA A 146 -6.65 -26.51 -7.19
N ALA A 147 -5.61 -27.33 -7.00
CA ALA A 147 -4.89 -27.46 -5.73
C ALA A 147 -3.61 -26.63 -5.65
N MET A 148 -3.34 -25.75 -6.63
CA MET A 148 -2.08 -25.01 -6.72
C MET A 148 -1.72 -24.26 -5.42
N PHE A 149 -2.73 -23.73 -4.72
CA PHE A 149 -2.54 -23.01 -3.45
C PHE A 149 -2.86 -23.83 -2.20
N SER A 150 -3.08 -25.15 -2.33
CA SER A 150 -3.22 -26.02 -1.16
C SER A 150 -1.91 -26.08 -0.37
N SER A 151 -2.01 -25.97 0.95
CA SER A 151 -0.86 -26.17 1.85
C SER A 151 -0.52 -27.64 2.08
N SER A 152 -1.37 -28.58 1.63
CA SER A 152 -1.18 -30.00 1.87
C SER A 152 -0.09 -30.65 1.01
N LYS A 153 0.35 -29.98 -0.05
CA LYS A 153 1.41 -30.49 -0.95
C LYS A 153 2.28 -29.34 -1.49
N PRO A 154 3.53 -29.58 -1.92
CA PRO A 154 4.31 -28.63 -2.69
C PRO A 154 3.69 -28.38 -4.08
N PHE A 155 4.27 -27.45 -4.85
CA PHE A 155 3.92 -27.31 -6.26
C PHE A 155 4.43 -28.54 -7.04
N ASP A 156 3.62 -29.04 -7.95
CA ASP A 156 4.12 -29.85 -9.05
C ASP A 156 4.66 -28.94 -10.19
N ASP A 157 5.34 -29.51 -11.18
CA ASP A 157 5.98 -28.74 -12.26
C ASP A 157 4.98 -27.88 -13.06
N VAL A 158 3.75 -28.36 -13.25
CA VAL A 158 2.71 -27.64 -13.99
C VAL A 158 2.13 -26.51 -13.14
N GLU A 159 1.90 -26.76 -11.86
CA GLU A 159 1.46 -25.74 -10.91
C GLU A 159 2.53 -24.67 -10.73
N TYR A 160 3.81 -25.08 -10.64
CA TYR A 160 4.93 -24.15 -10.56
C TYR A 160 5.01 -23.26 -11.81
N ALA A 161 4.93 -23.83 -13.01
CA ALA A 161 4.95 -23.08 -14.26
C ALA A 161 3.75 -22.09 -14.36
N ALA A 162 2.57 -22.51 -13.90
CA ALA A 162 1.40 -21.63 -13.86
C ALA A 162 1.57 -20.49 -12.85
N PHE A 163 2.17 -20.78 -11.70
CA PHE A 163 2.46 -19.80 -10.67
C PHE A 163 3.55 -18.81 -11.11
N ASP A 164 4.64 -19.30 -11.71
CA ASP A 164 5.71 -18.46 -12.25
C ASP A 164 5.19 -17.49 -13.30
N LYS A 165 4.33 -17.99 -14.21
CA LYS A 165 3.65 -17.14 -15.18
C LYS A 165 2.80 -16.05 -14.51
N LEU A 166 2.05 -16.38 -13.46
CA LEU A 166 1.21 -15.43 -12.73
C LEU A 166 2.06 -14.32 -12.08
N ILE A 167 3.18 -14.67 -11.44
CA ILE A 167 4.14 -13.72 -10.86
C ILE A 167 4.75 -12.83 -11.94
N SER A 168 5.20 -13.43 -13.04
CA SER A 168 5.79 -12.71 -14.17
C SER A 168 4.81 -11.74 -14.83
N ASP A 169 3.56 -12.15 -15.01
CA ASP A 169 2.51 -11.30 -15.57
C ASP A 169 2.18 -10.12 -14.63
N THR A 170 2.14 -10.37 -13.31
CA THR A 170 1.92 -9.32 -12.31
C THR A 170 3.08 -8.33 -12.26
N TYR A 171 4.32 -8.81 -12.32
CA TYR A 171 5.51 -7.96 -12.40
C TYR A 171 5.49 -7.08 -13.65
N ARG A 172 5.19 -7.65 -14.81
CA ARG A 172 5.06 -6.90 -16.06
C ARG A 172 3.96 -5.84 -16.01
N GLN A 173 2.82 -6.12 -15.37
CA GLN A 173 1.78 -5.12 -15.16
C GLN A 173 2.29 -3.96 -14.28
N PHE A 174 3.00 -4.26 -13.21
CA PHE A 174 3.56 -3.24 -12.33
C PHE A 174 4.56 -2.35 -13.08
N THR A 175 5.55 -2.94 -13.76
CA THR A 175 6.57 -2.19 -14.51
C THR A 175 5.96 -1.36 -15.63
N ASN A 176 4.95 -1.88 -16.36
CA ASN A 176 4.23 -1.11 -17.37
C ASN A 176 3.52 0.13 -16.79
N LYS A 177 2.93 0.02 -15.59
CA LYS A 177 2.27 1.16 -14.95
C LYS A 177 3.26 2.20 -14.47
N VAL A 178 4.43 1.76 -14.00
CA VAL A 178 5.53 2.68 -13.70
C VAL A 178 6.01 3.38 -14.97
N ALA A 179 6.22 2.65 -16.06
CA ALA A 179 6.63 3.20 -17.35
C ALA A 179 5.68 4.32 -17.81
N VAL A 180 4.37 4.04 -17.80
CA VAL A 180 3.34 5.01 -18.19
C VAL A 180 3.29 6.18 -17.22
N GLY A 181 3.23 5.93 -15.92
CA GLY A 181 3.07 6.99 -14.91
C GLY A 181 4.29 7.88 -14.77
N ARG A 182 5.49 7.38 -15.07
CA ARG A 182 6.75 8.12 -14.98
C ARG A 182 7.29 8.58 -16.33
N ALA A 183 6.55 8.36 -17.42
CA ALA A 183 6.98 8.65 -18.79
C ALA A 183 8.38 8.09 -19.09
N MET A 184 8.60 6.82 -18.71
CA MET A 184 9.85 6.08 -18.91
C MET A 184 9.65 4.96 -19.92
N GLU A 185 10.70 4.63 -20.66
CA GLU A 185 10.71 3.42 -21.46
C GLU A 185 10.81 2.17 -20.57
N GLN A 186 10.29 1.03 -21.04
CA GLN A 186 10.25 -0.20 -20.25
C GLN A 186 11.67 -0.66 -19.81
N GLU A 187 12.66 -0.46 -20.67
CA GLU A 187 14.06 -0.77 -20.42
C GLU A 187 14.66 0.11 -19.30
N GLU A 188 14.27 1.39 -19.24
CA GLU A 188 14.69 2.30 -18.18
C GLU A 188 14.06 1.86 -16.84
N VAL A 189 12.79 1.44 -16.84
CA VAL A 189 12.12 0.93 -15.65
C VAL A 189 12.82 -0.35 -15.16
N GLU A 190 13.19 -1.27 -16.04
CA GLU A 190 13.89 -2.51 -15.67
C GLU A 190 15.24 -2.24 -14.96
N GLN A 191 15.94 -1.16 -15.31
CA GLN A 191 17.21 -0.78 -14.66
C GLN A 191 17.00 -0.34 -13.20
N VAL A 192 15.85 0.19 -12.85
CA VAL A 192 15.53 0.70 -11.50
C VAL A 192 14.58 -0.20 -10.72
N ALA A 193 13.95 -1.18 -11.37
CA ALA A 193 13.02 -2.17 -10.82
C ALA A 193 13.74 -3.42 -10.26
N ARG A 194 13.15 -4.60 -10.42
CA ARG A 194 13.64 -5.91 -9.93
C ARG A 194 13.79 -5.94 -8.40
N GLY A 195 12.88 -5.31 -7.70
CA GLY A 195 12.87 -5.25 -6.24
C GLY A 195 13.93 -4.35 -5.62
N ARG A 196 14.67 -3.54 -6.41
CA ARG A 196 15.66 -2.61 -5.88
C ARG A 196 14.99 -1.52 -5.06
N VAL A 197 15.61 -1.21 -3.94
CA VAL A 197 15.18 -0.18 -2.99
C VAL A 197 16.06 1.05 -3.16
N TRP A 198 15.45 2.22 -3.12
CA TRP A 198 16.12 3.49 -3.30
C TRP A 198 15.82 4.44 -2.15
N SER A 199 16.77 5.31 -1.81
CA SER A 199 16.48 6.50 -1.02
C SER A 199 15.60 7.46 -1.85
N GLY A 200 14.88 8.38 -1.20
CA GLY A 200 14.12 9.40 -1.93
C GLY A 200 15.02 10.23 -2.86
N GLN A 201 16.23 10.53 -2.44
CA GLN A 201 17.22 11.23 -3.29
C GLN A 201 17.58 10.39 -4.52
N ASP A 202 17.94 9.12 -4.33
CA ASP A 202 18.27 8.23 -5.43
C ASP A 202 17.08 8.00 -6.37
N ALA A 203 15.88 7.93 -5.82
CA ALA A 203 14.63 7.76 -6.58
C ALA A 203 14.34 8.98 -7.45
N ARG A 204 14.60 10.19 -6.94
CA ARG A 204 14.50 11.44 -7.73
C ARG A 204 15.47 11.42 -8.90
N ASP A 205 16.74 11.08 -8.66
CA ASP A 205 17.76 11.04 -9.70
C ASP A 205 17.47 9.98 -10.79
N ARG A 206 16.58 9.01 -10.46
CA ARG A 206 16.09 7.94 -11.35
C ARG A 206 14.68 8.20 -11.89
N LYS A 207 14.15 9.42 -11.76
CA LYS A 207 12.82 9.82 -12.21
C LYS A 207 11.65 9.07 -11.55
N LEU A 208 11.89 8.33 -10.47
CA LEU A 208 10.84 7.64 -9.71
C LEU A 208 10.10 8.59 -8.76
N VAL A 209 10.72 9.71 -8.38
CA VAL A 209 10.18 10.79 -7.57
C VAL A 209 10.42 12.10 -8.33
N ASP A 210 9.50 13.04 -8.24
CA ASP A 210 9.60 14.32 -8.95
C ASP A 210 10.45 15.32 -8.15
N GLU A 211 10.16 15.46 -6.84
CA GLU A 211 10.76 16.49 -6.00
C GLU A 211 11.09 15.97 -4.60
N ILE A 212 12.20 16.47 -4.07
CA ILE A 212 12.51 16.30 -2.64
C ILE A 212 11.74 17.37 -1.87
N GLY A 213 10.88 16.92 -0.96
CA GLY A 213 10.04 17.80 -0.16
C GLY A 213 9.14 17.02 0.79
N GLY A 214 8.44 17.75 1.65
CA GLY A 214 7.54 17.20 2.67
C GLY A 214 6.06 17.28 2.27
N PHE A 215 5.21 17.02 3.25
CA PHE A 215 3.76 17.07 3.08
C PHE A 215 3.25 18.46 2.65
N SER A 216 3.82 19.52 3.24
CA SER A 216 3.43 20.90 2.90
C SER A 216 3.74 21.25 1.45
N ASP A 217 4.86 20.74 0.91
CA ASP A 217 5.25 20.96 -0.48
C ASP A 217 4.29 20.26 -1.43
N ALA A 218 3.90 19.01 -1.12
CA ALA A 218 2.90 18.25 -1.85
C ALA A 218 1.52 18.94 -1.84
N VAL A 219 1.09 19.49 -0.71
CA VAL A 219 -0.15 20.29 -0.61
C VAL A 219 -0.09 21.54 -1.48
N ASN A 220 1.04 22.25 -1.44
CA ASN A 220 1.24 23.43 -2.29
C ASN A 220 1.22 23.07 -3.78
N ARG A 221 1.85 21.95 -4.16
CA ARG A 221 1.81 21.44 -5.52
C ARG A 221 0.37 21.07 -5.94
N ALA A 222 -0.37 20.36 -5.13
CA ALA A 222 -1.76 19.99 -5.39
C ALA A 222 -2.63 21.24 -5.62
N ARG A 223 -2.41 22.29 -4.83
CA ARG A 223 -3.06 23.59 -5.01
C ARG A 223 -2.76 24.22 -6.37
N VAL A 224 -1.50 24.22 -6.77
CA VAL A 224 -1.05 24.79 -8.06
C VAL A 224 -1.65 24.02 -9.22
N GLU A 225 -1.58 22.69 -9.19
CA GLU A 225 -2.15 21.82 -10.23
C GLU A 225 -3.67 21.98 -10.34
N ALA A 226 -4.36 22.23 -9.23
CA ALA A 226 -5.80 22.54 -9.21
C ALA A 226 -6.15 23.97 -9.65
N GLY A 227 -5.19 24.77 -10.10
CA GLY A 227 -5.41 26.17 -10.52
C GLY A 227 -5.87 27.09 -9.38
N ILE A 228 -5.51 26.79 -8.13
CA ILE A 228 -5.87 27.62 -6.97
C ILE A 228 -4.78 28.64 -6.74
N GLY A 229 -5.10 29.92 -6.93
CA GLY A 229 -4.16 31.01 -6.77
C GLY A 229 -3.59 31.16 -5.36
N PRO A 230 -2.39 31.79 -5.21
CA PRO A 230 -1.67 31.86 -3.95
C PRO A 230 -2.41 32.64 -2.83
N ALA A 231 -3.28 33.57 -3.19
CA ALA A 231 -4.08 34.34 -2.24
C ALA A 231 -5.37 33.62 -1.76
N THR A 232 -5.71 32.49 -2.38
CA THR A 232 -6.91 31.75 -2.02
C THR A 232 -6.61 30.82 -0.85
N ARG A 233 -7.39 30.96 0.24
CA ARG A 233 -7.31 30.04 1.38
C ARG A 233 -7.79 28.65 0.94
N VAL A 234 -7.00 27.62 1.26
CA VAL A 234 -7.34 26.21 1.03
C VAL A 234 -7.55 25.55 2.37
N GLU A 235 -8.61 24.76 2.48
CA GLU A 235 -8.87 23.91 3.64
C GLU A 235 -8.43 22.48 3.34
N LEU A 236 -7.73 21.87 4.28
CA LEU A 236 -7.36 20.46 4.22
C LEU A 236 -8.46 19.63 4.85
N VAL A 237 -9.01 18.69 4.09
CA VAL A 237 -10.06 17.80 4.55
C VAL A 237 -9.53 16.36 4.61
N MET A 238 -9.53 15.79 5.81
CA MET A 238 -9.28 14.36 5.98
C MET A 238 -10.57 13.61 5.66
N LEU A 239 -10.55 12.76 4.66
CA LEU A 239 -11.70 11.93 4.33
C LEU A 239 -11.71 10.71 5.25
N GLU A 240 -12.42 10.83 6.36
CA GLU A 240 -12.68 9.69 7.25
C GLU A 240 -13.78 8.79 6.66
N ASN A 241 -13.74 7.51 6.98
CA ASN A 241 -14.81 6.58 6.63
C ASN A 241 -16.13 7.03 7.24
N ARG A 242 -17.00 7.62 6.45
CA ARG A 242 -18.40 7.94 6.85
C ARG A 242 -19.28 6.70 7.09
N GLY A 243 -18.68 5.49 7.08
CA GLY A 243 -19.38 4.20 7.14
C GLY A 243 -19.50 3.54 8.52
N THR A 244 -19.05 4.16 9.60
CA THR A 244 -19.26 3.63 10.97
C THR A 244 -19.83 4.72 11.87
N THR A 245 -21.10 5.05 11.69
CA THR A 245 -21.95 5.62 12.74
C THR A 245 -22.31 4.51 13.73
N ASP A 246 -21.30 3.89 14.32
CA ASP A 246 -21.49 3.17 15.56
C ASP A 246 -20.91 4.04 16.68
N GLY A 247 -21.72 4.33 17.70
CA GLY A 247 -21.42 5.25 18.79
C GLY A 247 -20.25 4.82 19.69
N SER A 248 -19.22 4.23 19.13
CA SER A 248 -17.97 3.93 19.80
C SER A 248 -17.13 5.20 19.91
N LEU A 249 -16.72 5.52 21.13
CA LEU A 249 -15.70 6.52 21.46
C LEU A 249 -14.61 6.53 20.38
N SER A 250 -14.30 7.72 19.87
CA SER A 250 -13.23 7.89 18.86
C SER A 250 -12.03 7.03 19.24
N ARG A 251 -11.53 6.21 18.31
CA ARG A 251 -10.39 5.31 18.53
C ARG A 251 -9.17 6.01 19.13
N ASN A 252 -9.03 7.31 18.86
CA ASN A 252 -8.00 8.16 19.48
C ASN A 252 -8.27 8.39 20.97
N SER A 253 -9.53 8.52 21.39
CA SER A 253 -9.89 8.68 22.81
C SER A 253 -9.66 7.38 23.59
N VAL A 254 -10.01 6.23 22.99
CA VAL A 254 -9.73 4.91 23.60
C VAL A 254 -8.23 4.65 23.70
N ARG A 255 -7.46 4.99 22.63
CA ARG A 255 -5.99 4.87 22.64
C ARG A 255 -5.35 5.77 23.68
N GLN A 256 -5.81 7.01 23.83
CA GLN A 256 -5.33 7.95 24.87
C GLN A 256 -5.65 7.45 26.28
N ILE A 257 -6.86 6.94 26.52
CA ILE A 257 -7.27 6.35 27.79
C ILE A 257 -6.42 5.12 28.13
N MET A 258 -6.20 4.22 27.15
CA MET A 258 -5.36 3.02 27.35
C MET A 258 -3.90 3.36 27.58
N GLN A 259 -3.35 4.35 26.88
CA GLN A 259 -1.96 4.81 27.11
C GLN A 259 -1.78 5.43 28.51
N THR A 260 -2.84 6.00 29.08
CA THR A 260 -2.81 6.58 30.44
C THR A 260 -2.97 5.51 31.51
N LEU A 261 -3.62 4.38 31.22
CA LEU A 261 -3.94 3.31 32.15
C LEU A 261 -2.93 2.15 32.18
N LEU A 262 -2.10 2.01 31.14
CA LEU A 262 -1.10 0.93 31.05
C LEU A 262 0.25 1.38 31.62
N PRO A 263 0.90 0.57 32.47
CA PRO A 263 2.23 0.89 32.95
C PRO A 263 3.26 0.96 31.81
N PRO A 264 4.30 1.82 31.91
CA PRO A 264 5.29 2.04 30.84
C PRO A 264 5.98 0.76 30.37
N THR A 265 6.05 -0.27 31.19
CA THR A 265 6.66 -1.56 30.89
C THR A 265 5.87 -2.43 29.92
N MET A 266 4.60 -2.11 29.67
CA MET A 266 3.76 -2.82 28.69
C MET A 266 3.68 -2.12 27.31
N GLN A 267 4.32 -0.98 27.15
CA GLN A 267 4.24 -0.17 25.93
C GLN A 267 5.30 -0.54 24.88
N VAL A 268 6.30 -1.32 25.22
CA VAL A 268 7.38 -1.70 24.30
C VAL A 268 7.17 -3.13 23.86
N ARG A 269 6.38 -3.30 22.80
CA ARG A 269 6.33 -4.57 22.09
C ARG A 269 7.45 -4.60 21.04
N ASN A 270 8.42 -5.48 21.27
CA ASN A 270 9.53 -5.71 20.35
C ASN A 270 8.98 -6.14 18.98
N ARG A 271 9.08 -5.26 17.96
CA ARG A 271 8.58 -5.51 16.59
C ARG A 271 9.28 -6.69 15.91
N ASN A 272 10.37 -7.17 16.47
CA ASN A 272 11.20 -8.26 15.95
C ASN A 272 10.91 -9.62 16.61
N SER A 273 9.80 -9.78 17.29
CA SER A 273 9.43 -11.08 17.83
C SER A 273 8.94 -12.02 16.71
N PRO A 274 9.20 -13.34 16.84
CA PRO A 274 8.61 -14.33 15.92
C PRO A 274 7.09 -14.23 15.81
N LEU A 275 6.43 -13.78 16.88
CA LEU A 275 4.99 -13.55 16.92
C LEU A 275 4.56 -12.36 16.04
N ALA A 276 5.34 -11.28 15.98
CA ALA A 276 5.05 -10.15 15.10
C ALA A 276 5.20 -10.53 13.61
N ALA A 277 6.20 -11.34 13.28
CA ALA A 277 6.36 -11.91 11.95
C ALA A 277 5.19 -12.84 11.57
N TYR A 278 4.74 -13.68 12.50
CA TYR A 278 3.57 -14.55 12.31
C TYR A 278 2.28 -13.76 12.11
N GLU A 279 2.02 -12.71 12.92
CA GLU A 279 0.86 -11.83 12.77
C GLU A 279 0.89 -11.07 11.42
N TYR A 280 2.06 -10.64 10.97
CA TYR A 280 2.24 -10.04 9.66
C TYR A 280 1.88 -11.02 8.54
N TRP A 281 2.38 -12.25 8.61
CA TRP A 281 2.05 -13.32 7.66
C TRP A 281 0.59 -13.72 7.69
N GLN A 282 -0.04 -13.81 8.88
CA GLN A 282 -1.48 -14.10 8.98
C GLN A 282 -2.35 -13.08 8.24
N ARG A 283 -1.96 -11.81 8.24
CA ARG A 283 -2.69 -10.74 7.52
C ARG A 283 -2.60 -10.90 6.01
N LEU A 284 -1.50 -11.44 5.53
CA LEU A 284 -1.26 -11.69 4.12
C LEU A 284 -1.75 -13.07 3.66
N GLN A 285 -2.29 -13.89 4.55
CA GLN A 285 -2.74 -15.25 4.19
C GLN A 285 -3.83 -15.30 3.12
N GLY A 286 -4.67 -14.26 3.03
CA GLY A 286 -5.66 -14.12 1.96
C GLY A 286 -5.08 -13.65 0.62
N GLU A 287 -3.87 -13.10 0.64
CA GLU A 287 -3.21 -12.48 -0.50
C GLU A 287 -2.16 -13.45 -1.08
N ARG A 288 -2.35 -13.84 -2.31
CA ARG A 288 -1.52 -14.88 -2.95
C ARG A 288 -0.32 -14.32 -3.70
N ILE A 289 -0.38 -13.04 -4.05
CA ILE A 289 0.65 -12.31 -4.77
C ILE A 289 0.87 -10.97 -4.08
N LEU A 290 2.11 -10.72 -3.70
CA LEU A 290 2.49 -9.57 -2.89
C LEU A 290 3.44 -8.64 -3.66
N ALA A 291 3.12 -7.36 -3.63
CA ALA A 291 4.03 -6.28 -3.90
C ALA A 291 4.47 -5.69 -2.54
N VAL A 292 5.39 -6.36 -1.88
CA VAL A 292 5.91 -6.02 -0.54
C VAL A 292 7.42 -5.87 -0.61
N MET A 293 7.94 -4.92 0.13
CA MET A 293 9.38 -4.78 0.31
C MET A 293 9.93 -6.01 1.06
N PRO A 294 10.93 -6.74 0.53
CA PRO A 294 11.39 -8.01 1.10
C PRO A 294 12.20 -7.86 2.39
N TYR A 295 12.48 -6.64 2.84
CA TYR A 295 13.33 -6.37 4.00
C TYR A 295 12.57 -5.62 5.07
N GLN A 296 12.80 -6.01 6.34
CA GLN A 296 12.51 -5.16 7.49
C GLN A 296 13.74 -4.31 7.78
N LEU A 297 13.61 -2.98 7.68
CA LEU A 297 14.68 -2.06 8.01
C LEU A 297 14.55 -1.64 9.47
N GLU A 298 15.56 -1.96 10.25
CA GLU A 298 15.76 -1.37 11.57
C GLU A 298 16.65 -0.13 11.43
N VAL A 299 16.08 1.02 11.75
CA VAL A 299 16.89 2.21 12.01
C VAL A 299 17.26 2.17 13.48
N LYS A 300 18.52 1.92 13.76
CA LYS A 300 19.10 2.03 15.12
C LYS A 300 19.32 3.49 15.48
#